data_aa4bca67ef94271e3db0a542555301d0
#
_entry.id   aa4bca67ef94271e3db0a542555301d0
#
_cell.length_a   1.000
_cell.length_b   1.000
_cell.length_c   1.000
_cell.angle_alpha   90.00
_cell.angle_beta   90.00
_cell.angle_gamma   90.00
#
_symmetry.space_group_name_H-M   'P 1'
#
loop_
_entity.id
_entity.type
_entity.pdbx_description
1 polymer ?
#
loop_
_entity_poly.entity_id
_entity_poly.type
_entity_poly.pdbx_seq_one_letter_code
_entity_poly.pdbx_strand_id
1 'polypeptide(L)'
;ITKFGRIMRDLDKALADILAIRSQIAAGTAFRGYGPATVAVTSGIALVTALAQYLWLDDPTGHPIAFLAGWAAAALLSAVLIWIEMQARSRRHHSGLADAMVQQAIEQFVPAGMTGVLLAVLQWKFAPETLWMLPGLWQVLVSLAVFASVRLLPRTIALGGAWYFLSGFTVLLIASQSHALSPWTMGLPFAIGQLLLAALLYFASGGHDAED
;
A
#
# COMPACT_ATOMS: atom_id res chain seq x y z
N ILE A 1 0.82 -49.60 33.43
CA ILE A 1 0.20 -49.40 32.09
C ILE A 1 -0.72 -48.18 32.09
N THR A 2 -1.45 -47.87 33.17
CA THR A 2 -2.39 -46.76 33.28
C THR A 2 -1.74 -45.37 33.31
N LYS A 3 -0.53 -45.22 33.84
CA LYS A 3 0.16 -43.93 33.95
C LYS A 3 0.71 -43.42 32.60
N PHE A 4 1.25 -44.34 31.80
CA PHE A 4 1.77 -44.05 30.47
C PHE A 4 0.65 -43.66 29.49
N GLY A 5 -0.49 -44.33 29.54
CA GLY A 5 -1.65 -43.99 28.69
C GLY A 5 -2.33 -42.66 29.06
N ARG A 6 -2.12 -42.14 30.28
CA ARG A 6 -2.57 -40.80 30.67
C ARG A 6 -1.65 -39.74 30.12
N ILE A 7 -0.33 -39.94 30.21
CA ILE A 7 0.68 -39.01 29.67
C ILE A 7 0.53 -38.83 28.14
N MET A 8 0.29 -39.92 27.41
CA MET A 8 0.06 -39.87 25.97
C MET A 8 -1.21 -39.04 25.62
N ARG A 9 -2.31 -39.24 26.33
CA ARG A 9 -3.54 -38.49 26.14
C ARG A 9 -3.38 -37.00 26.47
N ASP A 10 -2.61 -36.69 27.52
CA ASP A 10 -2.34 -35.31 27.90
C ASP A 10 -1.44 -34.60 26.84
N LEU A 11 -0.49 -35.36 26.25
CA LEU A 11 0.36 -34.87 25.16
C LEU A 11 -0.45 -34.63 23.87
N ASP A 12 -1.31 -35.58 23.49
CA ASP A 12 -2.17 -35.48 22.32
C ASP A 12 -3.14 -34.28 22.46
N LYS A 13 -3.69 -34.07 23.65
CA LYS A 13 -4.53 -32.91 23.93
C LYS A 13 -3.75 -31.60 23.84
N ALA A 14 -2.55 -31.52 24.42
CA ALA A 14 -1.71 -30.35 24.33
C ALA A 14 -1.31 -30.03 22.88
N LEU A 15 -1.00 -31.05 22.08
CA LEU A 15 -0.73 -30.88 20.63
C LEU A 15 -1.96 -30.40 19.88
N ALA A 16 -3.15 -30.92 20.16
CA ALA A 16 -4.40 -30.44 19.55
C ALA A 16 -4.69 -28.99 19.93
N ASP A 17 -4.49 -28.62 21.21
CA ASP A 17 -4.66 -27.24 21.68
C ASP A 17 -3.66 -26.29 21.01
N ILE A 18 -2.40 -26.68 20.82
CA ILE A 18 -1.38 -25.92 20.11
C ILE A 18 -1.76 -25.76 18.62
N LEU A 19 -2.27 -26.81 17.98
CA LEU A 19 -2.72 -26.74 16.58
C LEU A 19 -3.97 -25.87 16.45
N ALA A 20 -4.91 -25.93 17.39
CA ALA A 20 -6.08 -25.07 17.43
C ALA A 20 -5.69 -23.60 17.64
N ILE A 21 -4.77 -23.30 18.56
CA ILE A 21 -4.24 -21.96 18.77
C ILE A 21 -3.51 -21.47 17.52
N ARG A 22 -2.69 -22.30 16.87
CA ARG A 22 -2.02 -21.96 15.62
C ARG A 22 -3.00 -21.69 14.50
N SER A 23 -4.07 -22.48 14.36
CA SER A 23 -5.10 -22.25 13.34
C SER A 23 -5.89 -20.98 13.63
N GLN A 24 -6.20 -20.68 14.89
CA GLN A 24 -6.86 -19.44 15.30
C GLN A 24 -5.95 -18.20 15.06
N ILE A 25 -4.65 -18.32 15.36
CA ILE A 25 -3.67 -17.27 15.05
C ILE A 25 -3.55 -17.11 13.54
N ALA A 26 -3.48 -18.19 12.76
CA ALA A 26 -3.41 -18.14 11.30
C ALA A 26 -4.69 -17.55 10.69
N ALA A 27 -5.86 -17.89 11.19
CA ALA A 27 -7.14 -17.31 10.77
C ALA A 27 -7.28 -15.84 11.21
N GLY A 28 -6.73 -15.46 12.38
CA GLY A 28 -6.70 -14.07 12.87
C GLY A 28 -5.61 -13.21 12.21
N THR A 29 -4.55 -13.81 11.67
CA THR A 29 -3.45 -13.12 10.99
C THR A 29 -3.69 -12.89 9.49
N ALA A 30 -4.78 -13.41 8.92
CA ALA A 30 -5.24 -12.95 7.63
C ALA A 30 -5.66 -11.47 7.78
N PHE A 31 -4.72 -10.56 7.45
CA PHE A 31 -4.92 -9.12 7.57
C PHE A 31 -6.11 -8.68 6.69
N ARG A 32 -7.29 -8.62 7.28
CA ARG A 32 -8.51 -8.10 6.67
C ARG A 32 -8.62 -6.56 6.77
N GLY A 33 -7.52 -5.87 7.08
CA GLY A 33 -7.51 -4.43 7.37
C GLY A 33 -7.71 -3.54 6.14
N TYR A 34 -7.22 -3.95 4.97
CA TYR A 34 -7.43 -3.19 3.73
C TYR A 34 -8.63 -3.74 2.97
N GLY A 35 -9.69 -2.94 2.84
CA GLY A 35 -10.79 -3.25 1.95
C GLY A 35 -10.31 -3.19 0.49
N PRO A 36 -10.41 -4.28 -0.30
CA PRO A 36 -10.05 -4.24 -1.71
C PRO A 36 -10.79 -3.13 -2.47
N ALA A 37 -12.04 -2.88 -2.09
CA ALA A 37 -12.86 -1.82 -2.67
C ALA A 37 -12.29 -0.42 -2.41
N THR A 38 -11.82 -0.12 -1.19
CA THR A 38 -11.23 1.18 -0.86
C THR A 38 -9.93 1.41 -1.62
N VAL A 39 -9.09 0.37 -1.74
CA VAL A 39 -7.87 0.44 -2.56
C VAL A 39 -8.22 0.67 -4.03
N ALA A 40 -9.26 0.03 -4.56
CA ALA A 40 -9.73 0.27 -5.92
C ALA A 40 -10.23 1.72 -6.12
N VAL A 41 -10.92 2.31 -5.13
CA VAL A 41 -11.35 3.71 -5.17
C VAL A 41 -10.15 4.66 -5.27
N THR A 42 -9.03 4.38 -4.59
CA THR A 42 -7.83 5.21 -4.69
C THR A 42 -7.21 5.21 -6.09
N SER A 43 -7.41 4.15 -6.87
CA SER A 43 -7.03 4.14 -8.29
C SER A 43 -7.86 5.15 -9.11
N GLY A 44 -9.16 5.26 -8.80
CA GLY A 44 -10.05 6.27 -9.39
C GLY A 44 -9.59 7.70 -9.06
N ILE A 45 -9.17 7.95 -7.81
CA ILE A 45 -8.61 9.24 -7.40
C ILE A 45 -7.39 9.59 -8.24
N ALA A 46 -6.47 8.63 -8.45
CA ALA A 46 -5.29 8.86 -9.27
C ALA A 46 -5.63 9.21 -10.72
N LEU A 47 -6.59 8.49 -11.34
CA LEU A 47 -7.04 8.78 -12.70
C LEU A 47 -7.73 10.15 -12.80
N VAL A 48 -8.62 10.46 -11.87
CA VAL A 48 -9.32 11.76 -11.84
C VAL A 48 -8.32 12.90 -11.67
N THR A 49 -7.33 12.74 -10.78
CA THR A 49 -6.27 13.73 -10.57
C THR A 49 -5.44 13.94 -11.84
N ALA A 50 -5.04 12.85 -12.51
CA ALA A 50 -4.29 12.92 -13.76
C ALA A 50 -5.10 13.61 -14.85
N LEU A 51 -6.39 13.24 -14.99
CA LEU A 51 -7.28 13.84 -15.98
C LEU A 51 -7.53 15.32 -15.68
N ALA A 52 -7.79 15.68 -14.43
CA ALA A 52 -7.99 17.06 -14.02
C ALA A 52 -6.75 17.91 -14.34
N GLN A 53 -5.56 17.42 -14.00
CA GLN A 53 -4.32 18.11 -14.32
C GLN A 53 -4.07 18.20 -15.83
N TYR A 54 -4.40 17.16 -16.58
CA TYR A 54 -4.29 17.19 -18.06
C TYR A 54 -5.22 18.24 -18.70
N LEU A 55 -6.42 18.42 -18.15
CA LEU A 55 -7.41 19.35 -18.69
C LEU A 55 -7.22 20.80 -18.24
N TRP A 56 -6.67 21.02 -17.05
CA TRP A 56 -6.63 22.36 -16.42
C TRP A 56 -5.22 22.90 -16.20
N LEU A 57 -4.19 22.09 -16.33
CA LEU A 57 -2.80 22.49 -16.16
C LEU A 57 -2.08 22.39 -17.52
N ASP A 58 -2.13 23.47 -18.32
CA ASP A 58 -1.57 23.49 -19.68
C ASP A 58 -0.07 23.16 -19.72
N ASP A 59 0.68 23.62 -18.71
CA ASP A 59 2.11 23.35 -18.55
C ASP A 59 2.44 22.90 -17.13
N PRO A 60 2.42 21.58 -16.86
CA PRO A 60 2.81 21.04 -15.56
C PRO A 60 4.25 21.35 -15.16
N THR A 61 5.15 21.48 -16.15
CA THR A 61 6.57 21.76 -15.91
C THR A 61 6.80 23.23 -15.52
N GLY A 62 6.07 24.15 -16.14
CA GLY A 62 6.08 25.57 -15.75
C GLY A 62 5.36 25.87 -14.44
N HIS A 63 4.47 24.96 -13.99
CA HIS A 63 3.72 25.10 -12.74
C HIS A 63 3.92 23.90 -11.82
N PRO A 64 5.17 23.55 -11.43
CA PRO A 64 5.47 22.32 -10.72
C PRO A 64 4.81 22.27 -9.34
N ILE A 65 4.63 23.40 -8.66
CA ILE A 65 3.97 23.46 -7.34
C ILE A 65 2.50 23.04 -7.48
N ALA A 66 1.78 23.54 -8.48
CA ALA A 66 0.37 23.17 -8.71
C ALA A 66 0.26 21.68 -9.04
N PHE A 67 1.17 21.16 -9.86
CA PHE A 67 1.26 19.73 -10.18
C PHE A 67 1.47 18.90 -8.91
N LEU A 68 2.51 19.20 -8.13
CA LEU A 68 2.85 18.44 -6.91
C LEU A 68 1.78 18.57 -5.84
N ALA A 69 1.18 19.77 -5.67
CA ALA A 69 0.09 19.97 -4.70
C ALA A 69 -1.14 19.12 -5.04
N GLY A 70 -1.49 18.98 -6.32
CA GLY A 70 -2.58 18.12 -6.76
C GLY A 70 -2.33 16.66 -6.39
N TRP A 71 -1.12 16.15 -6.61
CA TRP A 71 -0.75 14.78 -6.23
C TRP A 71 -0.65 14.59 -4.72
N ALA A 72 -0.15 15.58 -3.98
CA ALA A 72 -0.14 15.56 -2.52
C ALA A 72 -1.58 15.51 -1.96
N ALA A 73 -2.50 16.30 -2.52
CA ALA A 73 -3.91 16.26 -2.14
C ALA A 73 -4.55 14.90 -2.45
N ALA A 74 -4.28 14.31 -3.61
CA ALA A 74 -4.74 12.97 -3.98
C ALA A 74 -4.21 11.88 -3.02
N ALA A 75 -2.92 11.97 -2.65
CA ALA A 75 -2.31 11.05 -1.69
C ALA A 75 -2.93 11.19 -0.29
N LEU A 76 -3.13 12.42 0.20
CA LEU A 76 -3.79 12.67 1.48
C LEU A 76 -5.23 12.18 1.50
N LEU A 77 -5.99 12.44 0.44
CA LEU A 77 -7.38 11.94 0.32
C LEU A 77 -7.41 10.42 0.34
N SER A 78 -6.53 9.77 -0.41
CA SER A 78 -6.40 8.31 -0.43
C SER A 78 -6.02 7.75 0.95
N ALA A 79 -5.07 8.38 1.64
CA ALA A 79 -4.66 7.99 2.99
C ALA A 79 -5.81 8.13 4.01
N VAL A 80 -6.56 9.23 3.94
CA VAL A 80 -7.74 9.45 4.81
C VAL A 80 -8.83 8.41 4.55
N LEU A 81 -9.12 8.08 3.30
CA LEU A 81 -10.10 7.05 2.96
C LEU A 81 -9.69 5.68 3.50
N ILE A 82 -8.43 5.29 3.31
CA ILE A 82 -7.89 4.04 3.83
C ILE A 82 -7.96 4.06 5.38
N TRP A 83 -7.58 5.15 6.01
CA TRP A 83 -7.66 5.31 7.47
C TRP A 83 -9.08 5.15 8.00
N ILE A 84 -10.07 5.81 7.39
CA ILE A 84 -11.49 5.70 7.79
C ILE A 84 -11.97 4.26 7.66
N GLU A 85 -11.65 3.59 6.55
CA GLU A 85 -12.00 2.19 6.33
C GLU A 85 -11.38 1.27 7.39
N MET A 86 -10.09 1.45 7.68
CA MET A 86 -9.38 0.68 8.71
C MET A 86 -10.03 0.87 10.08
N GLN A 87 -10.34 2.10 10.46
CA GLN A 87 -11.01 2.39 11.73
C GLN A 87 -12.42 1.80 11.79
N ALA A 88 -13.18 1.87 10.70
CA ALA A 88 -14.52 1.28 10.64
C ALA A 88 -14.49 -0.24 10.81
N ARG A 89 -13.48 -0.92 10.25
CA ARG A 89 -13.28 -2.37 10.38
C ARG A 89 -12.78 -2.76 11.77
N SER A 90 -11.81 -2.03 12.34
CA SER A 90 -11.29 -2.26 13.68
C SER A 90 -12.42 -2.21 14.74
N ARG A 91 -13.29 -1.20 14.66
CA ARG A 91 -14.44 -1.07 15.58
C ARG A 91 -15.44 -2.23 15.49
N ARG A 92 -15.57 -2.88 14.34
CA ARG A 92 -16.48 -4.02 14.16
C ARG A 92 -15.93 -5.33 14.75
N HIS A 93 -14.63 -5.47 14.88
CA HIS A 93 -13.97 -6.74 15.22
C HIS A 93 -13.44 -6.82 16.65
N HIS A 94 -13.60 -5.78 17.51
CA HIS A 94 -13.28 -5.76 18.96
C HIS A 94 -11.99 -6.49 19.38
N SER A 95 -11.03 -6.69 18.49
CA SER A 95 -9.77 -7.36 18.78
C SER A 95 -8.63 -6.34 18.77
N GLY A 96 -7.95 -6.16 19.90
CA GLY A 96 -6.76 -5.31 20.01
C GLY A 96 -5.62 -5.68 19.05
N LEU A 97 -5.68 -6.86 18.43
CA LEU A 97 -4.79 -7.30 17.35
C LEU A 97 -4.96 -6.50 16.06
N ALA A 98 -6.21 -6.12 15.71
CA ALA A 98 -6.45 -5.31 14.51
C ALA A 98 -5.83 -3.92 14.63
N ASP A 99 -5.90 -3.30 15.82
CA ASP A 99 -5.31 -1.98 16.07
C ASP A 99 -3.77 -2.02 15.97
N ALA A 100 -3.14 -3.06 16.52
CA ALA A 100 -1.68 -3.23 16.43
C ALA A 100 -1.21 -3.43 14.99
N MET A 101 -1.95 -4.17 14.16
CA MET A 101 -1.61 -4.37 12.74
C MET A 101 -1.79 -3.10 11.92
N VAL A 102 -2.82 -2.29 12.22
CA VAL A 102 -3.04 -0.98 11.62
C VAL A 102 -1.88 -0.05 11.94
N GLN A 103 -1.51 0.04 13.20
CA GLN A 103 -0.40 0.87 13.65
C GLN A 103 0.91 0.46 12.96
N GLN A 104 1.20 -0.82 12.87
CA GLN A 104 2.40 -1.33 12.24
C GLN A 104 2.44 -1.06 10.73
N ALA A 105 1.29 -1.12 10.03
CA ALA A 105 1.20 -0.72 8.62
C ALA A 105 1.52 0.78 8.45
N ILE A 106 0.97 1.64 9.31
CA ILE A 106 1.26 3.09 9.29
C ILE A 106 2.75 3.34 9.53
N GLU A 107 3.33 2.71 10.54
CA GLU A 107 4.75 2.85 10.87
C GLU A 107 5.68 2.51 9.70
N GLN A 108 5.27 1.61 8.79
CA GLN A 108 6.04 1.26 7.61
C GLN A 108 5.89 2.27 6.47
N PHE A 109 4.72 2.89 6.31
CA PHE A 109 4.48 3.86 5.24
C PHE A 109 4.91 5.28 5.59
N VAL A 110 4.89 5.66 6.87
CA VAL A 110 5.28 7.00 7.34
C VAL A 110 6.70 7.39 6.90
N PRO A 111 7.75 6.57 7.07
CA PRO A 111 9.10 6.94 6.65
C PRO A 111 9.19 7.20 5.15
N ALA A 112 8.54 6.39 4.32
CA ALA A 112 8.51 6.57 2.87
C ALA A 112 7.78 7.87 2.48
N GLY A 113 6.63 8.15 3.11
CA GLY A 113 5.87 9.38 2.91
C GLY A 113 6.65 10.62 3.32
N MET A 114 7.27 10.60 4.50
CA MET A 114 8.13 11.70 4.97
C MET A 114 9.32 11.94 4.04
N THR A 115 9.98 10.87 3.59
CA THR A 115 11.09 10.97 2.62
C THR A 115 10.59 11.60 1.32
N GLY A 116 9.42 11.22 0.83
CA GLY A 116 8.82 11.79 -0.37
C GLY A 116 8.56 13.29 -0.25
N VAL A 117 8.04 13.73 0.90
CA VAL A 117 7.81 15.16 1.18
C VAL A 117 9.14 15.92 1.30
N LEU A 118 10.11 15.39 2.04
CA LEU A 118 11.42 16.02 2.20
C LEU A 118 12.15 16.14 0.86
N LEU A 119 12.11 15.11 0.00
CA LEU A 119 12.67 15.18 -1.35
C LEU A 119 12.02 16.27 -2.17
N ALA A 120 10.69 16.38 -2.13
CA ALA A 120 9.98 17.43 -2.86
C ALA A 120 10.39 18.84 -2.39
N VAL A 121 10.49 19.06 -1.07
CA VAL A 121 10.92 20.33 -0.48
C VAL A 121 12.38 20.64 -0.84
N LEU A 122 13.27 19.66 -0.73
CA LEU A 122 14.70 19.83 -1.03
C LEU A 122 14.90 20.15 -2.52
N GLN A 123 14.27 19.40 -3.42
CA GLN A 123 14.39 19.65 -4.85
C GLN A 123 13.78 21.00 -5.22
N TRP A 124 12.59 21.32 -4.72
CA TRP A 124 11.99 22.63 -4.98
C TRP A 124 12.86 23.80 -4.53
N LYS A 125 13.53 23.69 -3.37
CA LYS A 125 14.28 24.79 -2.78
C LYS A 125 15.72 24.90 -3.32
N PHE A 126 16.38 23.77 -3.59
CA PHE A 126 17.83 23.73 -3.86
C PHE A 126 18.19 23.22 -5.26
N ALA A 127 17.30 22.50 -5.92
CA ALA A 127 17.53 21.89 -7.22
C ALA A 127 16.24 21.79 -8.04
N PRO A 128 15.56 22.92 -8.33
CA PRO A 128 14.26 22.92 -9.00
C PRO A 128 14.29 22.26 -10.39
N GLU A 129 15.43 22.26 -11.04
CA GLU A 129 15.66 21.57 -12.32
C GLU A 129 15.54 20.03 -12.22
N THR A 130 15.52 19.46 -11.01
CA THR A 130 15.39 18.02 -10.78
C THR A 130 13.96 17.59 -10.41
N LEU A 131 13.00 18.50 -10.33
CA LEU A 131 11.61 18.21 -9.93
C LEU A 131 10.93 17.17 -10.83
N TRP A 132 11.35 17.06 -12.10
CA TRP A 132 10.86 16.05 -13.02
C TRP A 132 11.13 14.60 -12.55
N MET A 133 12.07 14.41 -11.62
CA MET A 133 12.37 13.08 -11.05
C MET A 133 11.34 12.63 -10.01
N LEU A 134 10.63 13.56 -9.37
CA LEU A 134 9.74 13.25 -8.25
C LEU A 134 8.67 12.19 -8.56
N PRO A 135 8.00 12.21 -9.72
CA PRO A 135 7.02 11.19 -10.06
C PRO A 135 7.57 9.76 -9.98
N GLY A 136 8.76 9.53 -10.54
CA GLY A 136 9.41 8.23 -10.48
C GLY A 136 9.95 7.88 -9.09
N LEU A 137 10.57 8.86 -8.40
CA LEU A 137 11.09 8.66 -7.03
C LEU A 137 9.95 8.31 -6.05
N TRP A 138 8.80 8.96 -6.14
CA TRP A 138 7.66 8.64 -5.28
C TRP A 138 7.15 7.22 -5.51
N GLN A 139 7.12 6.74 -6.76
CA GLN A 139 6.77 5.35 -7.05
C GLN A 139 7.77 4.38 -6.45
N VAL A 140 9.07 4.66 -6.54
CA VAL A 140 10.12 3.84 -5.92
C VAL A 140 9.95 3.83 -4.38
N LEU A 141 9.66 4.97 -3.74
CA LEU A 141 9.41 5.02 -2.30
C LEU A 141 8.18 4.20 -1.90
N VAL A 142 7.09 4.29 -2.67
CA VAL A 142 5.90 3.44 -2.45
C VAL A 142 6.25 1.96 -2.60
N SER A 143 7.04 1.60 -3.61
CA SER A 143 7.53 0.24 -3.80
C SER A 143 8.26 -0.29 -2.55
N LEU A 144 9.20 0.51 -2.01
CA LEU A 144 9.95 0.13 -0.81
C LEU A 144 9.03 -0.05 0.41
N ALA A 145 8.03 0.82 0.58
CA ALA A 145 7.04 0.70 1.65
C ALA A 145 6.20 -0.57 1.49
N VAL A 146 5.77 -0.90 0.26
CA VAL A 146 5.04 -2.15 -0.04
C VAL A 146 5.91 -3.36 0.26
N PHE A 147 7.18 -3.39 -0.17
CA PHE A 147 8.09 -4.49 0.15
C PHE A 147 8.34 -4.65 1.66
N ALA A 148 8.47 -3.55 2.40
CA ALA A 148 8.59 -3.59 3.85
C ALA A 148 7.34 -4.23 4.51
N SER A 149 6.16 -4.01 3.91
CA SER A 149 4.88 -4.52 4.41
C SER A 149 4.64 -6.01 4.11
N VAL A 150 5.41 -6.65 3.22
CA VAL A 150 5.23 -8.08 2.83
C VAL A 150 5.37 -9.04 4.01
N ARG A 151 6.06 -8.64 5.09
CA ARG A 151 6.17 -9.45 6.31
C ARG A 151 4.84 -9.58 7.07
N LEU A 152 3.91 -8.66 6.85
CA LEU A 152 2.61 -8.55 7.53
C LEU A 152 1.44 -8.89 6.62
N LEU A 153 1.65 -8.86 5.31
CA LEU A 153 0.66 -9.03 4.26
C LEU A 153 0.93 -10.32 3.47
N PRO A 154 -0.05 -10.82 2.70
CA PRO A 154 0.19 -11.95 1.80
C PRO A 154 1.39 -11.69 0.89
N ARG A 155 2.23 -12.71 0.69
CA ARG A 155 3.45 -12.60 -0.14
C ARG A 155 3.17 -12.10 -1.57
N THR A 156 1.97 -12.33 -2.07
CA THR A 156 1.51 -11.85 -3.37
C THR A 156 1.53 -10.33 -3.50
N ILE A 157 1.40 -9.59 -2.39
CA ILE A 157 1.50 -8.12 -2.36
C ILE A 157 2.86 -7.61 -2.87
N ALA A 158 3.90 -8.43 -2.79
CA ALA A 158 5.20 -8.11 -3.39
C ALA A 158 5.11 -7.80 -4.90
N LEU A 159 4.13 -8.36 -5.62
CA LEU A 159 3.88 -8.03 -7.04
C LEU A 159 3.49 -6.56 -7.21
N GLY A 160 2.71 -6.00 -6.29
CA GLY A 160 2.42 -4.56 -6.27
C GLY A 160 3.66 -3.72 -6.02
N GLY A 161 4.53 -4.17 -5.09
CA GLY A 161 5.85 -3.55 -4.89
C GLY A 161 6.71 -3.58 -6.15
N ALA A 162 6.79 -4.73 -6.83
CA ALA A 162 7.52 -4.89 -8.07
C ALA A 162 6.96 -3.98 -9.20
N TRP A 163 5.63 -3.85 -9.29
CA TRP A 163 5.00 -2.92 -10.23
C TRP A 163 5.48 -1.48 -10.01
N TYR A 164 5.38 -0.96 -8.77
CA TYR A 164 5.81 0.41 -8.47
C TYR A 164 7.31 0.61 -8.63
N PHE A 165 8.12 -0.42 -8.37
CA PHE A 165 9.56 -0.39 -8.61
C PHE A 165 9.88 -0.21 -10.09
N LEU A 166 9.33 -1.09 -10.93
CA LEU A 166 9.57 -1.06 -12.37
C LEU A 166 8.99 0.20 -13.02
N SER A 167 7.75 0.57 -12.67
CA SER A 167 7.14 1.80 -13.21
C SER A 167 7.89 3.06 -12.79
N GLY A 168 8.37 3.12 -11.54
CA GLY A 168 9.14 4.27 -11.06
C GLY A 168 10.43 4.48 -11.84
N PHE A 169 11.21 3.43 -12.07
CA PHE A 169 12.41 3.51 -12.91
C PHE A 169 12.09 3.77 -14.37
N THR A 170 11.02 3.20 -14.90
CA THR A 170 10.58 3.49 -16.28
C THR A 170 10.20 4.96 -16.45
N VAL A 171 9.47 5.52 -15.48
CA VAL A 171 9.12 6.96 -15.47
C VAL A 171 10.38 7.83 -15.40
N LEU A 172 11.36 7.48 -14.55
CA LEU A 172 12.64 8.19 -14.47
C LEU A 172 13.38 8.17 -15.82
N LEU A 173 13.44 7.01 -16.49
CA LEU A 173 14.08 6.86 -17.79
C LEU A 173 13.38 7.68 -18.87
N ILE A 174 12.04 7.66 -18.92
CA ILE A 174 11.28 8.45 -19.91
C ILE A 174 11.45 9.95 -19.63
N ALA A 175 11.27 10.37 -18.38
CA ALA A 175 11.36 11.77 -18.00
C ALA A 175 12.78 12.34 -18.12
N SER A 176 13.83 11.50 -18.02
CA SER A 176 15.21 11.95 -18.17
C SER A 176 15.55 12.54 -19.55
N GLN A 177 14.76 12.21 -20.56
CA GLN A 177 14.97 12.73 -21.92
C GLN A 177 14.32 14.10 -22.15
N SER A 178 13.17 14.35 -21.52
CA SER A 178 12.41 15.58 -21.71
C SER A 178 12.53 16.56 -20.54
N HIS A 179 12.91 16.07 -19.34
CA HIS A 179 12.87 16.80 -18.06
C HIS A 179 11.50 17.44 -17.78
N ALA A 180 10.42 16.86 -18.33
CA ALA A 180 9.08 17.37 -18.23
C ALA A 180 8.23 16.59 -17.22
N LEU A 181 7.37 17.32 -16.50
CA LEU A 181 6.33 16.75 -15.67
C LEU A 181 5.11 16.40 -16.55
N SER A 182 4.56 15.21 -16.35
CA SER A 182 3.34 14.78 -17.02
C SER A 182 2.36 14.17 -16.02
N PRO A 183 1.07 14.53 -16.07
CA PRO A 183 0.05 13.92 -15.20
C PRO A 183 -0.02 12.39 -15.37
N TRP A 184 0.22 11.91 -16.57
CA TRP A 184 0.11 10.47 -16.89
C TRP A 184 1.26 9.64 -16.35
N THR A 185 2.45 10.22 -16.12
CA THR A 185 3.58 9.50 -15.49
C THR A 185 3.32 9.16 -14.02
N MET A 186 2.37 9.84 -13.37
CA MET A 186 1.85 9.50 -12.05
C MET A 186 0.54 8.71 -12.17
N GLY A 187 -0.42 9.21 -12.93
CA GLY A 187 -1.79 8.70 -12.97
C GLY A 187 -1.89 7.23 -13.38
N LEU A 188 -1.26 6.87 -14.49
CA LEU A 188 -1.33 5.48 -14.98
C LEU A 188 -0.63 4.47 -14.05
N PRO A 189 0.62 4.70 -13.62
CA PRO A 189 1.27 3.76 -12.70
C PRO A 189 0.53 3.61 -11.36
N PHE A 190 0.03 4.71 -10.79
CA PHE A 190 -0.73 4.65 -9.54
C PHE A 190 -2.09 3.97 -9.72
N ALA A 191 -2.82 4.27 -10.79
CA ALA A 191 -4.11 3.63 -11.05
C ALA A 191 -3.96 2.12 -11.22
N ILE A 192 -3.02 1.68 -12.06
CA ILE A 192 -2.77 0.26 -12.30
C ILE A 192 -2.25 -0.42 -11.04
N GLY A 193 -1.32 0.21 -10.33
CA GLY A 193 -0.74 -0.33 -9.09
C GLY A 193 -1.80 -0.51 -7.99
N GLN A 194 -2.70 0.46 -7.81
CA GLN A 194 -3.78 0.35 -6.83
C GLN A 194 -4.81 -0.72 -7.22
N LEU A 195 -5.17 -0.83 -8.51
CA LEU A 195 -6.03 -1.92 -8.98
C LEU A 195 -5.38 -3.28 -8.79
N LEU A 196 -4.09 -3.40 -9.08
CA LEU A 196 -3.33 -4.63 -8.86
C LEU A 196 -3.35 -5.01 -7.38
N LEU A 197 -3.04 -4.08 -6.48
CA LEU A 197 -3.08 -4.32 -5.04
C LEU A 197 -4.49 -4.68 -4.56
N ALA A 198 -5.53 -4.02 -5.07
CA ALA A 198 -6.92 -4.34 -4.76
C ALA A 198 -7.28 -5.77 -5.20
N ALA A 199 -6.88 -6.18 -6.40
CA ALA A 199 -7.09 -7.53 -6.90
C ALA A 199 -6.35 -8.57 -6.07
N LEU A 200 -5.07 -8.33 -5.75
CA LEU A 200 -4.28 -9.25 -4.92
C LEU A 200 -4.88 -9.43 -3.52
N LEU A 201 -5.39 -8.36 -2.92
CA LEU A 201 -6.08 -8.41 -1.63
C LEU A 201 -7.42 -9.16 -1.73
N TYR A 202 -8.17 -8.94 -2.81
CA TYR A 202 -9.45 -9.63 -3.05
C TYR A 202 -9.26 -11.14 -3.17
N PHE A 203 -8.32 -11.60 -4.00
CA PHE A 203 -8.05 -13.03 -4.16
C PHE A 203 -7.42 -13.66 -2.93
N ALA A 204 -6.62 -12.91 -2.16
CA ALA A 204 -6.10 -13.41 -0.89
C ALA A 204 -7.17 -13.59 0.20
N SER A 205 -8.27 -12.81 0.14
CA SER A 205 -9.40 -12.94 1.08
C SER A 205 -10.41 -14.02 0.68
N GLY A 206 -10.60 -14.26 -0.63
CA GLY A 206 -11.61 -15.23 -1.15
C GLY A 206 -11.15 -16.69 -1.18
N GLY A 207 -9.85 -16.95 -1.05
CA GLY A 207 -9.32 -18.33 -1.03
C GLY A 207 -9.62 -19.12 0.24
N HIS A 208 -10.16 -18.50 1.31
CA HIS A 208 -10.52 -19.18 2.57
C HIS A 208 -12.00 -19.57 2.64
N ASP A 209 -12.86 -18.93 1.82
CA ASP A 209 -14.31 -19.24 1.81
C ASP A 209 -14.66 -20.42 0.87
N ALA A 210 -13.68 -21.01 0.18
CA ALA A 210 -13.84 -22.12 -0.73
C ALA A 210 -13.38 -23.49 -0.14
N GLU A 211 -12.81 -23.52 1.07
CA GLU A 211 -12.35 -24.74 1.75
C GLU A 211 -13.22 -25.12 2.98
N ASP A 212 -14.27 -24.36 3.30
CA ASP A 212 -15.31 -24.69 4.28
C ASP A 212 -16.62 -25.12 3.55
#